data_d9fcd9827105fdf07a68f2046de727ae
#
_entry.id   d9fcd9827105fdf07a68f2046de727ae
#
_cell.length_a   1.000
_cell.length_b   1.000
_cell.length_c   1.000
_cell.angle_alpha   90.00
_cell.angle_beta   90.00
_cell.angle_gamma   90.00
#
_symmetry.space_group_name_H-M   'P 1'
#
loop_
_entity.id
_entity.type
_entity.pdbx_description
1 polymer ?
#
loop_
_entity_poly.entity_id
_entity_poly.type
_entity_poly.pdbx_seq_one_letter_code
_entity_poly.pdbx_strand_id
1 'polypeptide(L)'
;MNTSKWTRRVVAAAAGFAALQALAADPIKIGVPVGLSGANSVVAPSVVQAAELAVEEINAKGGVLGRMLALEVADDASGAAGAQKAFDSLIFQKKVNVLISMETSAARNAGLPIVTRGKTPYIYTSFYEGRSCNKYMYVNAWVPDQQVAPIVDYFMKTNKAKNFFLIGSDYAFGRGMLEFTKTYIGKKGGKVVGEEYLPMDGSDWTAVINKLKTAKPDAIITSTAGGAPNVTLTKQLRAAGITLPYGNLAVDEGTAKDMGADAEGIVISGSYLTNIDSPRNKAFLAAMQKKFGDKLKTPNDLSVPQYEAVYLYKAAVEKAGSTDAEKVVTALATVKTEGPRGTIQMNKQRHAPLTMYLGQVQKDGGIKLLETFKDVDPGEQCPNLK
;
A
#
# COMPACT_ATOMS: atom_id res chain seq x y z
N MET A 1 -79.48 33.92 47.95
CA MET A 1 -78.25 34.55 47.44
C MET A 1 -77.21 33.44 47.37
N ASN A 2 -77.04 32.90 46.22
CA ASN A 2 -76.12 31.75 45.98
C ASN A 2 -74.93 32.17 45.19
N THR A 3 -73.77 31.99 45.68
CA THR A 3 -72.52 32.14 44.98
C THR A 3 -71.90 30.80 44.74
N SER A 4 -71.94 30.32 43.52
CA SER A 4 -71.28 29.08 43.09
C SER A 4 -69.85 29.35 42.74
N LYS A 5 -68.91 28.66 43.42
CA LYS A 5 -67.47 28.67 43.10
C LYS A 5 -67.17 27.61 42.04
N TRP A 6 -66.73 28.08 40.88
CA TRP A 6 -66.15 27.22 39.83
C TRP A 6 -64.68 26.97 40.15
N THR A 7 -64.34 25.76 40.49
CA THR A 7 -62.95 25.26 40.59
C THR A 7 -62.53 24.73 39.20
N ARG A 8 -61.60 25.50 38.58
CA ARG A 8 -60.88 25.01 37.41
C ARG A 8 -59.82 23.99 37.81
N ARG A 9 -59.95 22.74 37.34
CA ARG A 9 -58.92 21.75 37.43
C ARG A 9 -57.93 21.97 36.25
N VAL A 10 -56.68 22.35 36.55
CA VAL A 10 -55.58 22.36 35.62
C VAL A 10 -54.98 20.98 35.57
N VAL A 11 -55.19 20.28 34.47
CA VAL A 11 -54.47 19.02 34.18
C VAL A 11 -53.13 19.38 33.59
N ALA A 12 -52.06 19.25 34.37
CA ALA A 12 -50.69 19.34 33.88
C ALA A 12 -50.29 18.03 33.20
N ALA A 13 -50.25 18.04 31.84
CA ALA A 13 -49.68 16.96 31.09
C ALA A 13 -48.14 17.01 31.16
N ALA A 14 -47.54 16.20 32.02
CA ALA A 14 -46.11 15.97 32.03
C ALA A 14 -45.72 15.11 30.80
N ALA A 15 -45.31 15.77 29.72
CA ALA A 15 -44.67 15.10 28.60
C ALA A 15 -43.26 14.71 29.06
N GLY A 16 -43.08 13.47 29.45
CA GLY A 16 -41.79 12.86 29.70
C GLY A 16 -40.99 12.74 28.41
N PHE A 17 -40.01 13.64 28.20
CA PHE A 17 -38.96 13.45 27.22
C PHE A 17 -38.05 12.33 27.76
N ALA A 18 -38.38 11.07 27.37
CA ALA A 18 -37.41 9.98 27.44
C ALA A 18 -36.35 10.27 26.37
N ALA A 19 -35.27 10.95 26.74
CA ALA A 19 -34.06 11.00 25.96
C ALA A 19 -33.53 9.56 25.91
N LEU A 20 -33.84 8.82 24.83
CA LEU A 20 -33.08 7.64 24.47
C LEU A 20 -31.64 8.11 24.25
N GLN A 21 -30.81 7.93 25.28
CA GLN A 21 -29.36 7.87 25.06
C GLN A 21 -29.12 6.66 24.18
N ALA A 22 -29.05 6.88 22.86
CA ALA A 22 -28.51 5.89 21.96
C ALA A 22 -27.08 5.61 22.46
N LEU A 23 -26.90 4.47 23.13
CA LEU A 23 -25.56 3.95 23.43
C LEU A 23 -24.84 3.94 22.09
N ALA A 24 -23.83 4.79 21.94
CA ALA A 24 -23.02 4.80 20.74
C ALA A 24 -22.46 3.38 20.55
N ALA A 25 -22.84 2.74 19.45
CA ALA A 25 -22.37 1.39 19.16
C ALA A 25 -20.83 1.39 19.14
N ASP A 26 -20.22 0.34 19.66
CA ASP A 26 -18.76 0.21 19.68
C ASP A 26 -18.17 0.49 18.29
N PRO A 27 -17.06 1.24 18.20
CA PRO A 27 -16.46 1.58 16.93
C PRO A 27 -16.01 0.31 16.17
N ILE A 28 -16.00 0.39 14.85
CA ILE A 28 -15.38 -0.62 14.00
C ILE A 28 -13.88 -0.32 13.99
N LYS A 29 -13.08 -1.23 14.52
CA LYS A 29 -11.64 -1.06 14.66
C LYS A 29 -10.88 -1.57 13.45
N ILE A 30 -10.04 -0.73 12.89
CA ILE A 30 -9.12 -1.05 11.79
C ILE A 30 -7.71 -1.14 12.39
N GLY A 31 -7.12 -2.32 12.34
CA GLY A 31 -5.72 -2.52 12.72
C GLY A 31 -4.78 -2.16 11.58
N VAL A 32 -3.75 -1.39 11.90
CA VAL A 32 -2.72 -0.95 10.95
C VAL A 32 -1.36 -1.35 11.49
N PRO A 33 -0.93 -2.64 11.31
CA PRO A 33 0.47 -2.97 11.52
C PRO A 33 1.28 -2.30 10.41
N VAL A 34 2.36 -1.59 10.75
CA VAL A 34 3.15 -0.83 9.77
C VAL A 34 4.55 -0.52 10.32
N GLY A 35 5.58 -0.59 9.48
CA GLY A 35 6.96 -0.37 9.88
C GLY A 35 7.29 1.10 10.17
N LEU A 36 6.86 1.64 11.29
CA LEU A 36 7.22 2.99 11.74
C LEU A 36 8.71 3.09 12.11
N SER A 37 9.33 1.97 12.43
CA SER A 37 10.77 1.80 12.57
C SER A 37 11.31 0.78 11.56
N GLY A 38 12.64 0.67 11.43
CA GLY A 38 13.28 -0.22 10.46
C GLY A 38 13.22 0.28 9.01
N ALA A 39 13.28 -0.63 8.04
CA ALA A 39 13.46 -0.32 6.61
C ALA A 39 12.34 0.58 6.03
N ASN A 40 11.11 0.43 6.50
CA ASN A 40 9.95 1.18 6.00
C ASN A 40 9.69 2.52 6.71
N SER A 41 10.53 2.92 7.66
CA SER A 41 10.32 4.13 8.46
C SER A 41 10.17 5.43 7.64
N VAL A 42 10.73 5.47 6.45
CA VAL A 42 10.62 6.60 5.51
C VAL A 42 9.21 6.69 4.91
N VAL A 43 8.62 5.56 4.53
CA VAL A 43 7.35 5.50 3.77
C VAL A 43 6.12 5.32 4.68
N ALA A 44 6.26 4.65 5.82
CA ALA A 44 5.16 4.33 6.72
C ALA A 44 4.33 5.53 7.21
N PRO A 45 4.91 6.72 7.49
CA PRO A 45 4.13 7.88 7.92
C PRO A 45 3.07 8.33 6.90
N SER A 46 3.36 8.27 5.60
CA SER A 46 2.37 8.61 4.55
C SER A 46 1.20 7.63 4.52
N VAL A 47 1.46 6.36 4.83
CA VAL A 47 0.45 5.29 4.90
C VAL A 47 -0.52 5.52 6.06
N VAL A 48 0.01 5.88 7.24
CA VAL A 48 -0.81 6.22 8.41
C VAL A 48 -1.67 7.45 8.12
N GLN A 49 -1.08 8.52 7.55
CA GLN A 49 -1.82 9.73 7.17
C GLN A 49 -2.97 9.42 6.19
N ALA A 50 -2.74 8.56 5.21
CA ALA A 50 -3.78 8.17 4.26
C ALA A 50 -4.94 7.40 4.93
N ALA A 51 -4.63 6.49 5.87
CA ALA A 51 -5.65 5.79 6.65
C ALA A 51 -6.45 6.76 7.56
N GLU A 52 -5.78 7.70 8.20
CA GLU A 52 -6.42 8.73 9.04
C GLU A 52 -7.37 9.62 8.25
N LEU A 53 -6.99 10.03 7.02
CA LEU A 53 -7.87 10.81 6.16
C LEU A 53 -9.12 10.02 5.79
N ALA A 54 -8.97 8.77 5.34
CA ALA A 54 -10.09 7.92 4.94
C ALA A 54 -11.08 7.70 6.10
N VAL A 55 -10.56 7.42 7.29
CA VAL A 55 -11.39 7.23 8.49
C VAL A 55 -12.14 8.52 8.85
N GLU A 56 -11.48 9.68 8.82
CA GLU A 56 -12.13 10.96 9.09
C GLU A 56 -13.25 11.26 8.09
N GLU A 57 -13.00 11.09 6.80
CA GLU A 57 -14.01 11.34 5.76
C GLU A 57 -15.23 10.41 5.87
N ILE A 58 -15.03 9.15 6.23
CA ILE A 58 -16.11 8.18 6.44
C ILE A 58 -16.89 8.53 7.71
N ASN A 59 -16.19 8.85 8.80
CA ASN A 59 -16.81 9.22 10.06
C ASN A 59 -17.61 10.53 9.97
N ALA A 60 -17.13 11.51 9.21
CA ALA A 60 -17.87 12.75 8.94
C ALA A 60 -19.20 12.50 8.19
N LYS A 61 -19.37 11.35 7.55
CA LYS A 61 -20.61 10.92 6.86
C LYS A 61 -21.45 9.93 7.69
N GLY A 62 -21.16 9.78 8.99
CA GLY A 62 -21.91 8.89 9.91
C GLY A 62 -21.33 7.48 10.05
N GLY A 63 -20.11 7.25 9.60
CA GLY A 63 -19.40 5.97 9.77
C GLY A 63 -19.89 4.87 8.82
N VAL A 64 -19.89 3.63 9.31
CA VAL A 64 -20.31 2.43 8.58
C VAL A 64 -21.37 1.70 9.38
N LEU A 65 -22.55 1.48 8.81
CA LEU A 65 -23.72 0.91 9.52
C LEU A 65 -24.03 1.65 10.83
N GLY A 66 -23.87 2.99 10.86
CA GLY A 66 -24.09 3.81 12.05
C GLY A 66 -23.00 3.72 13.12
N ARG A 67 -21.88 3.08 12.85
CA ARG A 67 -20.73 2.94 13.75
C ARG A 67 -19.52 3.71 13.21
N MET A 68 -18.84 4.43 14.09
CA MET A 68 -17.61 5.13 13.72
C MET A 68 -16.47 4.15 13.50
N LEU A 69 -15.55 4.49 12.60
CA LEU A 69 -14.29 3.78 12.43
C LEU A 69 -13.25 4.29 13.42
N ALA A 70 -12.40 3.41 13.93
CA ALA A 70 -11.25 3.75 14.78
C ALA A 70 -9.99 3.04 14.27
N LEU A 71 -8.85 3.74 14.26
CA LEU A 71 -7.56 3.17 13.90
C LEU A 71 -6.82 2.68 15.15
N GLU A 72 -6.24 1.48 15.05
CA GLU A 72 -5.30 0.90 16.01
C GLU A 72 -3.98 0.67 15.26
N VAL A 73 -3.04 1.58 15.41
CA VAL A 73 -1.72 1.50 14.74
C VAL A 73 -0.73 0.77 15.62
N ALA A 74 0.06 -0.13 15.02
CA ALA A 74 1.11 -0.86 15.72
C ALA A 74 2.38 -0.91 14.87
N ASP A 75 3.54 -0.56 15.46
CA ASP A 75 4.83 -0.67 14.80
C ASP A 75 5.25 -2.15 14.68
N ASP A 76 5.47 -2.62 13.47
CA ASP A 76 5.97 -3.97 13.15
C ASP A 76 7.51 -4.01 12.98
N ALA A 77 8.18 -2.87 13.18
CA ALA A 77 9.63 -2.70 13.02
C ALA A 77 10.16 -3.19 11.67
N SER A 78 9.30 -3.21 10.62
CA SER A 78 9.60 -3.68 9.26
C SER A 78 10.15 -5.12 9.17
N GLY A 79 9.90 -5.95 10.20
CA GLY A 79 10.49 -7.29 10.30
C GLY A 79 9.57 -8.36 10.87
N ALA A 80 9.96 -9.63 10.70
CA ALA A 80 9.13 -10.78 11.08
C ALA A 80 8.78 -10.82 12.57
N ALA A 81 9.74 -10.57 13.47
CA ALA A 81 9.52 -10.64 14.92
C ALA A 81 8.62 -9.51 15.44
N GLY A 82 8.78 -8.29 14.92
CA GLY A 82 7.93 -7.16 15.25
C GLY A 82 6.51 -7.37 14.72
N ALA A 83 6.39 -7.87 13.48
CA ALA A 83 5.09 -8.18 12.86
C ALA A 83 4.30 -9.21 13.68
N GLN A 84 4.93 -10.29 14.12
CA GLN A 84 4.24 -11.29 14.96
C GLN A 84 3.60 -10.64 16.20
N LYS A 85 4.32 -9.75 16.89
CA LYS A 85 3.82 -9.04 18.07
C LYS A 85 2.70 -8.08 17.71
N ALA A 86 2.87 -7.29 16.64
CA ALA A 86 1.89 -6.31 16.18
C ALA A 86 0.58 -6.97 15.77
N PHE A 87 0.63 -8.03 14.94
CA PHE A 87 -0.56 -8.78 14.50
C PHE A 87 -1.27 -9.46 15.67
N ASP A 88 -0.53 -10.12 16.57
CA ASP A 88 -1.10 -10.77 17.76
C ASP A 88 -1.83 -9.74 18.65
N SER A 89 -1.17 -8.62 18.94
CA SER A 89 -1.75 -7.54 19.74
C SER A 89 -3.01 -6.97 19.10
N LEU A 90 -2.97 -6.61 17.81
CA LEU A 90 -4.10 -6.03 17.11
C LEU A 90 -5.30 -7.00 17.06
N ILE A 91 -5.06 -8.27 16.75
CA ILE A 91 -6.14 -9.25 16.57
C ILE A 91 -6.71 -9.70 17.92
N PHE A 92 -5.87 -10.10 18.88
CA PHE A 92 -6.36 -10.78 20.09
C PHE A 92 -6.52 -9.85 21.29
N GLN A 93 -5.72 -8.78 21.40
CA GLN A 93 -5.82 -7.84 22.53
C GLN A 93 -6.72 -6.65 22.18
N LYS A 94 -6.47 -5.99 21.02
CA LYS A 94 -7.26 -4.85 20.55
C LYS A 94 -8.57 -5.25 19.89
N LYS A 95 -8.67 -6.52 19.43
CA LYS A 95 -9.86 -7.10 18.80
C LYS A 95 -10.32 -6.28 17.59
N VAL A 96 -9.40 -6.01 16.67
CA VAL A 96 -9.71 -5.28 15.44
C VAL A 96 -10.63 -6.11 14.53
N ASN A 97 -11.49 -5.43 13.78
CA ASN A 97 -12.44 -6.07 12.86
C ASN A 97 -11.78 -6.40 11.50
N VAL A 98 -10.69 -5.73 11.17
CA VAL A 98 -9.94 -5.89 9.93
C VAL A 98 -8.51 -5.43 10.14
N LEU A 99 -7.56 -6.00 9.40
CA LEU A 99 -6.25 -5.44 9.19
C LEU A 99 -6.20 -4.79 7.80
N ILE A 100 -5.70 -3.56 7.73
CA ILE A 100 -5.47 -2.85 6.47
C ILE A 100 -4.09 -2.22 6.56
N SER A 101 -3.12 -2.74 5.79
CA SER A 101 -1.77 -2.26 6.03
C SER A 101 -0.75 -2.56 4.95
N MET A 102 0.27 -1.70 4.96
CA MET A 102 1.50 -1.82 4.20
C MET A 102 2.62 -2.35 5.09
N GLU A 103 3.15 -3.52 4.77
CA GLU A 103 4.29 -4.10 5.44
C GLU A 103 5.28 -4.69 4.42
N THR A 104 6.50 -4.99 4.91
CA THR A 104 7.43 -5.81 4.12
C THR A 104 6.87 -7.21 3.89
N SER A 105 7.31 -7.88 2.83
CA SER A 105 6.93 -9.28 2.59
C SER A 105 7.34 -10.21 3.73
N ALA A 106 8.44 -9.91 4.43
CA ALA A 106 8.86 -10.65 5.61
C ALA A 106 7.86 -10.49 6.78
N ALA A 107 7.42 -9.26 7.05
CA ALA A 107 6.42 -8.95 8.07
C ALA A 107 5.06 -9.58 7.74
N ARG A 108 4.56 -9.41 6.50
CA ARG A 108 3.33 -10.05 6.02
C ARG A 108 3.38 -11.57 6.22
N ASN A 109 4.44 -12.23 5.75
CA ASN A 109 4.55 -13.68 5.84
C ASN A 109 4.54 -14.18 7.30
N ALA A 110 5.15 -13.43 8.22
CA ALA A 110 5.13 -13.75 9.65
C ALA A 110 3.74 -13.51 10.28
N GLY A 111 2.97 -12.54 9.78
CA GLY A 111 1.63 -12.21 10.25
C GLY A 111 0.53 -13.15 9.74
N LEU A 112 0.66 -13.72 8.53
CA LEU A 112 -0.40 -14.53 7.91
C LEU A 112 -0.90 -15.74 8.74
N PRO A 113 -0.06 -16.50 9.46
CA PRO A 113 -0.55 -17.55 10.36
C PRO A 113 -1.44 -16.99 11.48
N ILE A 114 -1.15 -15.78 11.97
CA ILE A 114 -1.90 -15.09 13.02
C ILE A 114 -3.25 -14.61 12.48
N VAL A 115 -3.26 -14.04 11.26
CA VAL A 115 -4.48 -13.68 10.50
C VAL A 115 -5.40 -14.89 10.34
N THR A 116 -4.84 -16.04 9.94
CA THR A 116 -5.59 -17.30 9.76
C THR A 116 -6.19 -17.80 11.07
N ARG A 117 -5.38 -17.81 12.16
CA ARG A 117 -5.84 -18.22 13.49
C ARG A 117 -6.94 -17.31 14.04
N GLY A 118 -6.80 -15.98 13.82
CA GLY A 118 -7.78 -14.99 14.24
C GLY A 118 -8.99 -14.87 13.30
N LYS A 119 -8.97 -15.52 12.14
CA LYS A 119 -10.01 -15.39 11.08
C LYS A 119 -10.30 -13.93 10.76
N THR A 120 -9.27 -13.09 10.68
CA THR A 120 -9.41 -11.64 10.54
C THR A 120 -9.29 -11.23 9.08
N PRO A 121 -10.25 -10.51 8.49
CA PRO A 121 -10.09 -9.94 7.15
C PRO A 121 -8.84 -9.08 7.09
N TYR A 122 -8.07 -9.20 6.01
CA TYR A 122 -6.83 -8.49 5.81
C TYR A 122 -6.75 -7.93 4.38
N ILE A 123 -6.65 -6.62 4.24
CA ILE A 123 -6.38 -5.97 2.96
C ILE A 123 -4.92 -5.51 2.98
N TYR A 124 -4.09 -6.20 2.23
CA TYR A 124 -2.68 -5.90 2.08
C TYR A 124 -2.49 -4.84 1.01
N THR A 125 -1.90 -3.71 1.38
CA THR A 125 -1.85 -2.50 0.57
C THR A 125 -0.46 -2.20 0.00
N SER A 126 0.51 -3.07 0.25
CA SER A 126 1.85 -2.97 -0.32
C SER A 126 1.96 -3.80 -1.60
N PHE A 127 2.68 -3.25 -2.56
CA PHE A 127 3.18 -4.03 -3.68
C PHE A 127 4.13 -5.14 -3.18
N TYR A 128 4.20 -6.24 -3.90
CA TYR A 128 4.97 -7.39 -3.44
C TYR A 128 5.29 -8.37 -4.58
N GLU A 129 6.05 -9.42 -4.28
CA GLU A 129 6.54 -10.43 -5.23
C GLU A 129 5.46 -11.34 -5.82
N GLY A 130 4.20 -11.19 -5.39
CA GLY A 130 3.09 -12.01 -5.87
C GLY A 130 2.97 -13.36 -5.17
N ARG A 131 1.89 -14.07 -5.47
CA ARG A 131 1.64 -15.49 -5.15
C ARG A 131 1.60 -15.85 -3.68
N SER A 132 1.35 -14.86 -2.80
CA SER A 132 1.04 -15.11 -1.38
C SER A 132 -0.47 -15.25 -1.21
N CYS A 133 -0.94 -16.44 -0.91
CA CYS A 133 -2.36 -16.78 -0.90
C CYS A 133 -2.84 -17.11 0.50
N ASN A 134 -3.88 -16.41 0.94
CA ASN A 134 -4.54 -16.65 2.21
C ASN A 134 -6.05 -16.40 2.08
N LYS A 135 -6.88 -17.24 2.72
CA LYS A 135 -8.35 -17.12 2.66
C LYS A 135 -8.85 -15.74 3.09
N TYR A 136 -8.20 -15.10 4.05
CA TYR A 136 -8.62 -13.82 4.63
C TYR A 136 -7.94 -12.62 3.98
N MET A 137 -6.94 -12.81 3.10
CA MET A 137 -6.17 -11.72 2.52
C MET A 137 -6.63 -11.34 1.12
N TYR A 138 -6.76 -10.04 0.88
CA TYR A 138 -6.93 -9.39 -0.41
C TYR A 138 -5.82 -8.38 -0.65
N VAL A 139 -5.47 -8.13 -1.90
CA VAL A 139 -4.36 -7.23 -2.28
C VAL A 139 -4.85 -6.20 -3.29
N ASN A 140 -4.77 -4.91 -2.95
CA ASN A 140 -5.11 -3.83 -3.85
C ASN A 140 -3.90 -3.07 -4.40
N ALA A 141 -2.71 -3.64 -4.24
CA ALA A 141 -1.46 -3.15 -4.80
C ALA A 141 -0.97 -4.07 -5.93
N TRP A 142 -0.01 -3.60 -6.69
CA TRP A 142 0.51 -4.33 -7.84
C TRP A 142 1.48 -5.47 -7.48
N VAL A 143 1.69 -6.33 -8.47
CA VAL A 143 2.58 -7.51 -8.43
C VAL A 143 3.54 -7.49 -9.64
N PRO A 144 4.57 -8.36 -9.70
CA PRO A 144 5.56 -8.36 -10.79
C PRO A 144 4.95 -8.44 -12.18
N ASP A 145 3.88 -9.23 -12.34
CA ASP A 145 3.15 -9.39 -13.61
C ASP A 145 2.65 -8.06 -14.18
N GLN A 146 2.43 -7.06 -13.32
CA GLN A 146 1.97 -5.72 -13.70
C GLN A 146 3.12 -4.71 -13.86
N GLN A 147 4.17 -4.81 -13.05
CA GLN A 147 5.21 -3.77 -12.95
C GLN A 147 6.44 -4.00 -13.84
N VAL A 148 6.90 -5.25 -13.97
CA VAL A 148 8.23 -5.53 -14.54
C VAL A 148 8.31 -5.24 -16.03
N ALA A 149 7.27 -5.66 -16.79
CA ALA A 149 7.24 -5.50 -18.24
C ALA A 149 7.47 -4.06 -18.71
N PRO A 150 6.78 -3.03 -18.17
CA PRO A 150 6.98 -1.64 -18.57
C PRO A 150 8.44 -1.19 -18.49
N ILE A 151 9.17 -1.52 -17.42
CA ILE A 151 10.56 -1.09 -17.20
C ILE A 151 11.52 -1.82 -18.15
N VAL A 152 11.41 -3.15 -18.23
CA VAL A 152 12.31 -3.96 -19.06
C VAL A 152 12.12 -3.64 -20.55
N ASP A 153 10.88 -3.58 -21.03
CA ASP A 153 10.56 -3.28 -22.43
C ASP A 153 11.01 -1.84 -22.79
N TYR A 154 10.87 -0.88 -21.88
CA TYR A 154 11.38 0.48 -22.07
C TYR A 154 12.90 0.49 -22.30
N PHE A 155 13.69 -0.18 -21.46
CA PHE A 155 15.13 -0.24 -21.63
C PHE A 155 15.57 -0.98 -22.88
N MET A 156 14.92 -2.10 -23.19
CA MET A 156 15.21 -2.84 -24.44
C MET A 156 14.88 -2.00 -25.68
N LYS A 157 13.77 -1.26 -25.66
CA LYS A 157 13.34 -0.42 -26.78
C LYS A 157 14.17 0.84 -26.93
N THR A 158 14.32 1.61 -25.84
CA THR A 158 14.89 2.96 -25.84
C THR A 158 16.41 2.93 -25.76
N ASN A 159 16.96 2.12 -24.87
CA ASN A 159 18.40 2.04 -24.61
C ASN A 159 19.08 0.88 -25.37
N LYS A 160 18.30 0.06 -26.10
CA LYS A 160 18.80 -1.17 -26.78
C LYS A 160 19.48 -2.14 -25.83
N ALA A 161 19.09 -2.09 -24.52
CA ALA A 161 19.65 -2.93 -23.48
C ALA A 161 19.42 -4.42 -23.76
N LYS A 162 20.49 -5.21 -23.67
CA LYS A 162 20.47 -6.68 -23.79
C LYS A 162 21.02 -7.36 -22.56
N ASN A 163 21.98 -6.71 -21.88
CA ASN A 163 22.66 -7.23 -20.71
C ASN A 163 22.24 -6.44 -19.47
N PHE A 164 21.61 -7.11 -18.50
CA PHE A 164 21.08 -6.49 -17.31
C PHE A 164 21.88 -6.94 -16.07
N PHE A 165 22.06 -6.04 -15.11
CA PHE A 165 22.57 -6.37 -13.79
C PHE A 165 21.47 -6.15 -12.76
N LEU A 166 21.22 -7.16 -11.91
CA LEU A 166 20.15 -7.13 -10.92
C LEU A 166 20.73 -6.95 -9.53
N ILE A 167 20.13 -6.05 -8.72
CA ILE A 167 20.55 -5.78 -7.33
C ILE A 167 19.33 -5.78 -6.44
N GLY A 168 19.34 -6.56 -5.35
CA GLY A 168 18.22 -6.66 -4.43
C GLY A 168 18.59 -6.73 -2.96
N SER A 169 17.59 -6.58 -2.11
CA SER A 169 17.70 -6.99 -0.71
C SER A 169 17.39 -8.47 -0.56
N ASP A 170 18.13 -9.14 0.33
CA ASP A 170 18.04 -10.58 0.57
C ASP A 170 16.83 -10.94 1.45
N TYR A 171 15.64 -10.86 0.88
CA TYR A 171 14.38 -11.30 1.48
C TYR A 171 13.33 -11.59 0.39
N ALA A 172 12.13 -12.02 0.79
CA ALA A 172 11.11 -12.53 -0.13
C ALA A 172 10.80 -11.57 -1.30
N PHE A 173 10.58 -10.27 -1.02
CA PHE A 173 10.31 -9.28 -2.07
C PHE A 173 11.50 -9.10 -3.02
N GLY A 174 12.69 -8.80 -2.48
CA GLY A 174 13.87 -8.54 -3.31
C GLY A 174 14.18 -9.71 -4.25
N ARG A 175 14.19 -10.93 -3.71
CA ARG A 175 14.45 -12.15 -4.50
C ARG A 175 13.31 -12.46 -5.47
N GLY A 176 12.06 -12.43 -5.02
CA GLY A 176 10.91 -12.78 -5.85
C GLY A 176 10.71 -11.83 -7.04
N MET A 177 10.89 -10.52 -6.83
CA MET A 177 10.83 -9.54 -7.90
C MET A 177 11.95 -9.74 -8.93
N LEU A 178 13.17 -9.98 -8.48
CA LEU A 178 14.31 -10.15 -9.40
C LEU A 178 14.26 -11.50 -10.13
N GLU A 179 13.77 -12.56 -9.51
CA GLU A 179 13.55 -13.84 -10.21
C GLU A 179 12.52 -13.73 -11.33
N PHE A 180 11.40 -13.02 -11.07
CA PHE A 180 10.44 -12.71 -12.11
C PHE A 180 11.07 -11.84 -13.22
N THR A 181 11.82 -10.82 -12.84
CA THR A 181 12.50 -9.91 -13.77
C THR A 181 13.49 -10.67 -14.65
N LYS A 182 14.31 -11.52 -14.08
CA LYS A 182 15.27 -12.40 -14.78
C LYS A 182 14.58 -13.30 -15.80
N THR A 183 13.48 -13.94 -15.37
CA THR A 183 12.66 -14.78 -16.26
C THR A 183 12.08 -13.97 -17.42
N TYR A 184 11.57 -12.76 -17.14
CA TYR A 184 11.00 -11.88 -18.15
C TYR A 184 12.06 -11.39 -19.15
N ILE A 185 13.22 -10.94 -18.66
CA ILE A 185 14.38 -10.55 -19.51
C ILE A 185 14.75 -11.69 -20.47
N GLY A 186 14.86 -12.92 -19.94
CA GLY A 186 15.18 -14.10 -20.76
C GLY A 186 14.14 -14.38 -21.84
N LYS A 187 12.84 -14.30 -21.52
CA LYS A 187 11.74 -14.45 -22.49
C LYS A 187 11.78 -13.38 -23.59
N LYS A 188 12.33 -12.20 -23.33
CA LYS A 188 12.50 -11.11 -24.31
C LYS A 188 13.82 -11.17 -25.08
N GLY A 189 14.65 -12.19 -24.86
CA GLY A 189 15.93 -12.37 -25.54
C GLY A 189 17.09 -11.57 -24.94
N GLY A 190 16.91 -10.99 -23.75
CA GLY A 190 17.98 -10.38 -22.97
C GLY A 190 18.73 -11.38 -22.09
N LYS A 191 19.76 -10.90 -21.40
CA LYS A 191 20.58 -11.69 -20.47
C LYS A 191 20.78 -10.94 -19.14
N VAL A 192 20.80 -11.68 -18.05
CA VAL A 192 21.26 -11.19 -16.75
C VAL A 192 22.75 -11.58 -16.62
N VAL A 193 23.61 -10.56 -16.55
CA VAL A 193 25.07 -10.73 -16.51
C VAL A 193 25.63 -10.64 -15.09
N GLY A 194 24.80 -10.33 -14.10
CA GLY A 194 25.10 -10.37 -12.68
C GLY A 194 23.86 -10.17 -11.85
N GLU A 195 23.85 -10.78 -10.66
CA GLU A 195 22.73 -10.72 -9.72
C GLU A 195 23.31 -10.76 -8.31
N GLU A 196 23.05 -9.71 -7.52
CA GLU A 196 23.65 -9.52 -6.20
C GLU A 196 22.63 -9.06 -5.17
N TYR A 197 22.85 -9.51 -3.93
CA TYR A 197 21.95 -9.21 -2.81
C TYR A 197 22.72 -8.77 -1.57
N LEU A 198 22.11 -7.84 -0.81
CA LEU A 198 22.49 -7.54 0.56
C LEU A 198 21.34 -7.85 1.52
N PRO A 199 21.61 -8.15 2.81
CA PRO A 199 20.58 -8.18 3.84
C PRO A 199 19.73 -6.90 3.84
N MET A 200 18.48 -6.98 4.33
CA MET A 200 17.56 -5.82 4.36
C MET A 200 18.12 -4.61 5.11
N ASP A 201 18.94 -4.85 6.11
CA ASP A 201 19.62 -3.82 6.93
C ASP A 201 21.03 -3.49 6.42
N GLY A 202 21.48 -4.16 5.35
CA GLY A 202 22.77 -3.91 4.73
C GLY A 202 22.85 -2.54 4.09
N SER A 203 23.95 -1.83 4.31
CA SER A 203 24.16 -0.46 3.83
C SER A 203 25.42 -0.23 3.01
N ASP A 204 26.32 -1.21 2.96
CA ASP A 204 27.57 -1.12 2.17
C ASP A 204 27.46 -1.91 0.87
N TRP A 205 27.27 -1.20 -0.24
CA TRP A 205 27.11 -1.74 -1.59
C TRP A 205 28.43 -1.79 -2.38
N THR A 206 29.57 -1.47 -1.76
CA THR A 206 30.87 -1.34 -2.44
C THR A 206 31.26 -2.60 -3.23
N ALA A 207 31.11 -3.78 -2.63
CA ALA A 207 31.42 -5.05 -3.29
C ALA A 207 30.50 -5.32 -4.51
N VAL A 208 29.21 -5.02 -4.37
CA VAL A 208 28.21 -5.15 -5.44
C VAL A 208 28.52 -4.22 -6.59
N ILE A 209 28.87 -2.95 -6.30
CA ILE A 209 29.23 -1.94 -7.29
C ILE A 209 30.50 -2.33 -8.06
N ASN A 210 31.49 -2.93 -7.40
CA ASN A 210 32.69 -3.43 -8.07
C ASN A 210 32.38 -4.59 -9.04
N LYS A 211 31.50 -5.51 -8.65
CA LYS A 211 31.02 -6.57 -9.56
C LYS A 211 30.23 -6.00 -10.75
N LEU A 212 29.37 -5.00 -10.51
CA LEU A 212 28.63 -4.30 -11.55
C LEU A 212 29.61 -3.67 -12.58
N LYS A 213 30.64 -2.95 -12.13
CA LYS A 213 31.65 -2.37 -13.01
C LYS A 213 32.38 -3.41 -13.86
N THR A 214 32.65 -4.56 -13.29
CA THR A 214 33.31 -5.68 -13.99
C THR A 214 32.39 -6.32 -15.04
N ALA A 215 31.09 -6.48 -14.72
CA ALA A 215 30.10 -7.13 -15.59
C ALA A 215 29.72 -6.28 -16.82
N LYS A 216 29.90 -4.95 -16.77
CA LYS A 216 29.61 -3.99 -17.85
C LYS A 216 28.22 -4.20 -18.49
N PRO A 217 27.12 -4.16 -17.72
CA PRO A 217 25.78 -4.29 -18.26
C PRO A 217 25.35 -3.06 -19.06
N ASP A 218 24.26 -3.20 -19.81
CA ASP A 218 23.61 -2.10 -20.52
C ASP A 218 22.61 -1.34 -19.63
N ALA A 219 22.07 -2.01 -18.61
CA ALA A 219 21.10 -1.45 -17.66
C ALA A 219 21.15 -2.15 -16.29
N ILE A 220 20.69 -1.43 -15.27
CA ILE A 220 20.54 -1.94 -13.90
C ILE A 220 19.05 -2.00 -13.57
N ILE A 221 18.60 -3.07 -12.93
CA ILE A 221 17.28 -3.15 -12.31
C ILE A 221 17.46 -3.53 -10.84
N THR A 222 16.80 -2.78 -9.94
CA THR A 222 16.93 -3.00 -8.51
C THR A 222 15.60 -3.30 -7.83
N SER A 223 15.64 -4.15 -6.81
CA SER A 223 14.54 -4.50 -5.92
C SER A 223 15.04 -4.60 -4.49
N THR A 224 15.34 -3.46 -3.89
CA THR A 224 15.74 -3.40 -2.48
C THR A 224 14.51 -3.25 -1.59
N ALA A 225 14.67 -3.41 -0.28
CA ALA A 225 13.62 -3.02 0.67
C ALA A 225 13.30 -1.52 0.49
N GLY A 226 12.06 -1.11 0.72
CA GLY A 226 11.61 0.27 0.55
C GLY A 226 12.35 1.28 1.43
N GLY A 227 12.37 2.55 1.02
CA GLY A 227 12.95 3.63 1.82
C GLY A 227 14.48 3.62 1.89
N ALA A 228 15.03 3.52 3.11
CA ALA A 228 16.46 3.72 3.38
C ALA A 228 17.43 2.86 2.53
N PRO A 229 17.22 1.58 2.28
CA PRO A 229 18.09 0.78 1.42
C PRO A 229 18.17 1.31 -0.01
N ASN A 230 17.06 1.80 -0.57
CA ASN A 230 17.03 2.43 -1.89
C ASN A 230 17.87 3.71 -1.92
N VAL A 231 17.71 4.57 -0.91
CA VAL A 231 18.46 5.83 -0.79
C VAL A 231 19.95 5.54 -0.72
N THR A 232 20.39 4.59 0.11
CA THR A 232 21.80 4.26 0.32
C THR A 232 22.42 3.66 -0.95
N LEU A 233 21.77 2.70 -1.59
CA LEU A 233 22.25 2.10 -2.84
C LEU A 233 22.40 3.16 -3.93
N THR A 234 21.39 4.00 -4.14
CA THR A 234 21.39 5.02 -5.18
C THR A 234 22.53 6.02 -4.98
N LYS A 235 22.72 6.52 -3.76
CA LYS A 235 23.85 7.41 -3.42
C LYS A 235 25.21 6.78 -3.74
N GLN A 236 25.40 5.51 -3.36
CA GLN A 236 26.68 4.83 -3.62
C GLN A 236 26.90 4.54 -5.11
N LEU A 237 25.85 4.20 -5.87
CA LEU A 237 25.94 4.09 -7.34
C LEU A 237 26.39 5.40 -7.98
N ARG A 238 25.79 6.53 -7.59
CA ARG A 238 26.14 7.86 -8.12
C ARG A 238 27.56 8.27 -7.71
N ALA A 239 27.92 8.10 -6.45
CA ALA A 239 29.28 8.38 -5.95
C ALA A 239 30.35 7.53 -6.67
N ALA A 240 30.00 6.32 -7.11
CA ALA A 240 30.88 5.45 -7.89
C ALA A 240 30.94 5.78 -9.38
N GLY A 241 30.23 6.86 -9.84
CA GLY A 241 30.17 7.30 -11.23
C GLY A 241 29.31 6.43 -12.15
N ILE A 242 28.35 5.68 -11.60
CA ILE A 242 27.45 4.82 -12.40
C ILE A 242 26.35 5.68 -12.99
N THR A 243 26.31 5.77 -14.33
CA THR A 243 25.34 6.54 -15.13
C THR A 243 24.48 5.65 -16.05
N LEU A 244 24.50 4.35 -15.85
CA LEU A 244 23.73 3.38 -16.63
C LEU A 244 22.22 3.65 -16.51
N PRO A 245 21.41 3.29 -17.54
CA PRO A 245 19.96 3.18 -17.41
C PRO A 245 19.59 2.39 -16.15
N TYR A 246 18.76 3.00 -15.29
CA TYR A 246 18.48 2.49 -13.94
C TYR A 246 16.98 2.37 -13.71
N GLY A 247 16.49 1.14 -13.62
CA GLY A 247 15.13 0.79 -13.25
C GLY A 247 15.04 0.39 -11.78
N ASN A 248 14.06 0.91 -11.06
CA ASN A 248 13.86 0.57 -9.65
C ASN A 248 12.43 0.08 -9.41
N LEU A 249 12.32 -1.13 -8.83
CA LEU A 249 11.05 -1.81 -8.56
C LEU A 249 10.47 -1.45 -7.17
N ALA A 250 11.13 -0.60 -6.39
CA ALA A 250 10.72 -0.31 -5.01
C ALA A 250 10.81 1.20 -4.64
N VAL A 251 11.04 2.08 -5.61
CA VAL A 251 11.07 3.54 -5.40
C VAL A 251 9.70 4.12 -5.72
N ASP A 252 9.18 4.88 -4.79
CA ASP A 252 8.01 5.75 -4.92
C ASP A 252 8.43 7.24 -4.93
N GLU A 253 7.46 8.15 -5.14
CA GLU A 253 7.75 9.59 -5.19
C GLU A 253 8.29 10.16 -3.87
N GLY A 254 7.87 9.62 -2.72
CA GLY A 254 8.40 10.04 -1.42
C GLY A 254 9.87 9.69 -1.28
N THR A 255 10.21 8.42 -1.57
CA THR A 255 11.58 7.93 -1.56
C THR A 255 12.46 8.66 -2.60
N ALA A 256 11.93 8.96 -3.80
CA ALA A 256 12.65 9.74 -4.82
C ALA A 256 12.99 11.14 -4.33
N LYS A 257 12.09 11.82 -3.63
CA LYS A 257 12.37 13.14 -3.01
C LYS A 257 13.45 13.06 -1.93
N ASP A 258 13.44 12.01 -1.11
CA ASP A 258 14.46 11.80 -0.07
C ASP A 258 15.85 11.49 -0.66
N MET A 259 15.91 10.89 -1.84
CA MET A 259 17.15 10.69 -2.61
C MET A 259 17.69 12.01 -3.19
N GLY A 260 16.80 12.99 -3.44
CA GLY A 260 17.14 14.26 -4.07
C GLY A 260 17.70 14.09 -5.48
N ALA A 261 18.73 14.84 -5.84
CA ALA A 261 19.32 14.81 -7.18
C ALA A 261 19.87 13.43 -7.59
N ASP A 262 20.23 12.57 -6.65
CA ASP A 262 20.72 11.22 -6.95
C ASP A 262 19.64 10.33 -7.61
N ALA A 263 18.36 10.65 -7.42
CA ALA A 263 17.25 9.93 -8.03
C ALA A 263 17.04 10.25 -9.52
N GLU A 264 17.64 11.33 -10.03
CA GLU A 264 17.43 11.77 -11.42
C GLU A 264 17.69 10.64 -12.42
N GLY A 265 16.74 10.47 -13.35
CA GLY A 265 16.84 9.48 -14.42
C GLY A 265 16.41 8.05 -14.03
N ILE A 266 16.12 7.77 -12.76
CA ILE A 266 15.57 6.46 -12.36
C ILE A 266 14.22 6.25 -13.05
N VAL A 267 14.04 5.08 -13.68
CA VAL A 267 12.77 4.66 -14.27
C VAL A 267 12.04 3.78 -13.28
N ILE A 268 10.78 4.13 -13.04
CA ILE A 268 9.88 3.42 -12.13
C ILE A 268 8.59 3.02 -12.85
N SER A 269 7.91 2.01 -12.36
CA SER A 269 6.55 1.68 -12.76
C SER A 269 5.71 1.40 -11.53
N GLY A 270 4.55 2.04 -11.44
CA GLY A 270 3.65 1.92 -10.30
C GLY A 270 2.22 2.20 -10.68
N SER A 271 1.30 1.98 -9.75
CA SER A 271 -0.14 2.20 -9.94
C SER A 271 -0.61 3.60 -9.55
N TYR A 272 0.27 4.39 -8.97
CA TYR A 272 -0.03 5.76 -8.57
C TYR A 272 1.16 6.70 -8.77
N LEU A 273 0.85 7.87 -9.29
CA LEU A 273 1.74 9.05 -9.33
C LEU A 273 0.94 10.27 -8.88
N THR A 274 1.54 11.21 -8.17
CA THR A 274 0.83 12.40 -7.67
C THR A 274 0.28 13.28 -8.80
N ASN A 275 0.90 13.23 -9.97
CA ASN A 275 0.50 14.00 -11.15
C ASN A 275 -0.55 13.31 -12.04
N ILE A 276 -1.21 12.24 -11.58
CA ILE A 276 -2.38 11.67 -12.28
C ILE A 276 -3.45 12.74 -12.42
N ASP A 277 -3.80 13.07 -13.68
CA ASP A 277 -4.81 14.08 -13.99
C ASP A 277 -6.23 13.48 -13.90
N SER A 278 -6.75 13.40 -12.69
CA SER A 278 -8.13 13.01 -12.44
C SER A 278 -8.76 13.88 -11.34
N PRO A 279 -10.08 14.17 -11.43
CA PRO A 279 -10.77 14.93 -10.38
C PRO A 279 -10.64 14.28 -8.98
N ARG A 280 -10.66 12.94 -8.91
CA ARG A 280 -10.53 12.20 -7.64
C ARG A 280 -9.14 12.34 -7.04
N ASN A 281 -8.09 12.25 -7.85
CA ASN A 281 -6.73 12.46 -7.37
C ASN A 281 -6.52 13.89 -6.88
N LYS A 282 -7.00 14.89 -7.62
CA LYS A 282 -6.93 16.29 -7.21
C LYS A 282 -7.65 16.54 -5.89
N ALA A 283 -8.85 15.97 -5.71
CA ALA A 283 -9.61 16.08 -4.46
C ALA A 283 -8.89 15.41 -3.28
N PHE A 284 -8.34 14.22 -3.49
CA PHE A 284 -7.56 13.50 -2.49
C PHE A 284 -6.33 14.31 -2.05
N LEU A 285 -5.53 14.81 -3.00
CA LEU A 285 -4.34 15.61 -2.69
C LEU A 285 -4.71 16.91 -1.94
N ALA A 286 -5.79 17.57 -2.32
CA ALA A 286 -6.28 18.76 -1.62
C ALA A 286 -6.74 18.44 -0.20
N ALA A 287 -7.41 17.30 0.02
CA ALA A 287 -7.83 16.85 1.34
C ALA A 287 -6.64 16.48 2.23
N MET A 288 -5.64 15.77 1.70
CA MET A 288 -4.38 15.48 2.39
C MET A 288 -3.66 16.76 2.81
N GLN A 289 -3.50 17.71 1.89
CA GLN A 289 -2.86 19.00 2.18
C GLN A 289 -3.62 19.79 3.23
N LYS A 290 -4.96 19.84 3.14
CA LYS A 290 -5.82 20.53 4.12
C LYS A 290 -5.68 19.94 5.51
N LYS A 291 -5.62 18.61 5.63
CA LYS A 291 -5.56 17.92 6.92
C LYS A 291 -4.18 18.01 7.58
N PHE A 292 -3.12 17.82 6.81
CA PHE A 292 -1.77 17.64 7.37
C PHE A 292 -0.84 18.85 7.19
N GLY A 293 -1.17 19.80 6.28
CA GLY A 293 -0.39 21.02 6.06
C GLY A 293 1.10 20.72 5.87
N ASP A 294 1.95 21.37 6.64
CA ASP A 294 3.42 21.23 6.58
C ASP A 294 3.91 19.85 7.08
N LYS A 295 3.05 19.07 7.74
CA LYS A 295 3.36 17.71 8.18
C LYS A 295 3.03 16.65 7.13
N LEU A 296 2.46 17.07 6.00
CA LEU A 296 2.10 16.14 4.92
C LEU A 296 3.33 15.39 4.42
N LYS A 297 3.24 14.08 4.43
CA LYS A 297 4.17 13.20 3.72
C LYS A 297 3.65 12.98 2.30
N THR A 298 4.56 12.95 1.33
CA THR A 298 4.18 12.78 -0.08
C THR A 298 3.33 11.54 -0.27
N PRO A 299 2.07 11.67 -0.74
CA PRO A 299 1.26 10.53 -1.13
C PRO A 299 1.96 9.73 -2.24
N ASN A 300 1.88 8.41 -2.16
CA ASN A 300 2.64 7.54 -3.02
C ASN A 300 1.92 6.21 -3.27
N ASP A 301 2.56 5.30 -3.99
CA ASP A 301 2.03 3.99 -4.38
C ASP A 301 1.92 2.97 -3.23
N LEU A 302 2.19 3.38 -1.99
CA LEU A 302 1.94 2.62 -0.76
C LEU A 302 0.79 3.25 0.06
N SER A 303 0.75 4.57 0.14
CA SER A 303 -0.26 5.29 0.93
C SER A 303 -1.62 5.37 0.25
N VAL A 304 -1.68 5.53 -1.08
CA VAL A 304 -2.96 5.61 -1.79
C VAL A 304 -3.73 4.28 -1.78
N PRO A 305 -3.10 3.11 -1.98
CA PRO A 305 -3.75 1.82 -1.72
C PRO A 305 -4.32 1.70 -0.30
N GLN A 306 -3.62 2.24 0.70
CA GLN A 306 -4.09 2.25 2.09
C GLN A 306 -5.39 3.05 2.25
N TYR A 307 -5.45 4.27 1.68
CA TYR A 307 -6.66 5.08 1.66
C TYR A 307 -7.84 4.34 1.02
N GLU A 308 -7.64 3.79 -0.17
CA GLU A 308 -8.66 3.07 -0.93
C GLU A 308 -9.12 1.77 -0.25
N ALA A 309 -8.21 1.08 0.45
CA ALA A 309 -8.54 -0.14 1.18
C ALA A 309 -9.53 0.09 2.34
N VAL A 310 -9.48 1.26 3.00
CA VAL A 310 -10.47 1.62 4.01
C VAL A 310 -11.87 1.75 3.38
N TYR A 311 -11.97 2.33 2.19
CA TYR A 311 -13.23 2.41 1.43
C TYR A 311 -13.70 1.05 0.89
N LEU A 312 -12.78 0.18 0.46
CA LEU A 312 -13.11 -1.22 0.09
C LEU A 312 -13.70 -1.98 1.28
N TYR A 313 -13.09 -1.84 2.46
CA TYR A 313 -13.60 -2.45 3.67
C TYR A 313 -14.99 -1.90 4.04
N LYS A 314 -15.17 -0.57 4.01
CA LYS A 314 -16.48 0.07 4.17
C LYS A 314 -17.53 -0.56 3.24
N ALA A 315 -17.25 -0.62 1.95
CA ALA A 315 -18.16 -1.19 0.97
C ALA A 315 -18.47 -2.68 1.25
N ALA A 316 -17.48 -3.44 1.71
CA ALA A 316 -17.65 -4.84 2.07
C ALA A 316 -18.54 -5.02 3.31
N VAL A 317 -18.36 -4.22 4.35
CA VAL A 317 -19.18 -4.23 5.56
C VAL A 317 -20.63 -3.83 5.25
N GLU A 318 -20.82 -2.79 4.44
CA GLU A 318 -22.17 -2.33 4.02
C GLU A 318 -22.89 -3.41 3.20
N LYS A 319 -22.17 -4.05 2.24
CA LYS A 319 -22.74 -5.16 1.46
C LYS A 319 -23.05 -6.39 2.30
N ALA A 320 -22.19 -6.72 3.27
CA ALA A 320 -22.40 -7.83 4.20
C ALA A 320 -23.49 -7.55 5.24
N GLY A 321 -23.85 -6.28 5.48
CA GLY A 321 -24.70 -5.82 6.56
C GLY A 321 -24.15 -6.17 7.96
N SER A 322 -22.85 -6.41 8.08
CA SER A 322 -22.21 -6.96 9.28
C SER A 322 -20.70 -6.77 9.25
N THR A 323 -20.07 -6.78 10.43
CA THR A 323 -18.61 -6.87 10.59
C THR A 323 -18.13 -8.33 10.78
N ASP A 324 -18.99 -9.31 10.59
CA ASP A 324 -18.62 -10.73 10.62
C ASP A 324 -17.55 -11.03 9.56
N ALA A 325 -16.45 -11.65 9.99
CA ALA A 325 -15.26 -11.83 9.17
C ALA A 325 -15.52 -12.64 7.88
N GLU A 326 -16.29 -13.74 7.96
CA GLU A 326 -16.54 -14.59 6.80
C GLU A 326 -17.46 -13.89 5.78
N LYS A 327 -18.45 -13.14 6.27
CA LYS A 327 -19.33 -12.34 5.40
C LYS A 327 -18.57 -11.21 4.73
N VAL A 328 -17.68 -10.52 5.46
CA VAL A 328 -16.84 -9.44 4.93
C VAL A 328 -15.85 -9.97 3.89
N VAL A 329 -15.16 -11.08 4.16
CA VAL A 329 -14.25 -11.74 3.21
C VAL A 329 -14.99 -12.12 1.92
N THR A 330 -16.20 -12.67 2.04
CA THR A 330 -17.04 -12.99 0.88
C THR A 330 -17.44 -11.73 0.09
N ALA A 331 -17.82 -10.66 0.79
CA ALA A 331 -18.20 -9.39 0.17
C ALA A 331 -17.03 -8.71 -0.56
N LEU A 332 -15.83 -8.77 0.00
CA LEU A 332 -14.61 -8.19 -0.60
C LEU A 332 -14.34 -8.72 -2.02
N ALA A 333 -14.72 -9.96 -2.33
CA ALA A 333 -14.58 -10.55 -3.66
C ALA A 333 -15.39 -9.82 -4.75
N THR A 334 -16.35 -8.98 -4.38
CA THR A 334 -17.36 -8.46 -5.32
C THR A 334 -17.62 -6.96 -5.19
N VAL A 335 -17.07 -6.30 -4.17
CA VAL A 335 -17.20 -4.86 -4.00
C VAL A 335 -16.13 -4.12 -4.80
N LYS A 336 -16.42 -2.87 -5.10
CA LYS A 336 -15.48 -1.93 -5.72
C LYS A 336 -15.50 -0.62 -4.97
N THR A 337 -14.43 0.13 -5.10
CA THR A 337 -14.35 1.53 -4.68
C THR A 337 -13.80 2.40 -5.80
N GLU A 338 -14.08 3.67 -5.71
CA GLU A 338 -13.59 4.69 -6.62
C GLU A 338 -12.64 5.60 -5.86
N GLY A 339 -11.38 5.57 -6.21
CA GLY A 339 -10.31 6.29 -5.51
C GLY A 339 -9.43 7.14 -6.42
N PRO A 340 -8.32 7.67 -5.89
CA PRO A 340 -7.34 8.44 -6.67
C PRO A 340 -6.80 7.68 -7.88
N ARG A 341 -6.68 6.34 -7.78
CA ARG A 341 -6.21 5.46 -8.87
C ARG A 341 -7.32 5.02 -9.84
N GLY A 342 -8.56 5.49 -9.65
CA GLY A 342 -9.75 5.06 -10.40
C GLY A 342 -10.53 3.99 -9.68
N THR A 343 -11.15 3.08 -10.43
CA THR A 343 -11.94 1.97 -9.87
C THR A 343 -11.03 0.85 -9.39
N ILE A 344 -11.14 0.49 -8.13
CA ILE A 344 -10.44 -0.67 -7.53
C ILE A 344 -11.46 -1.75 -7.22
N GLN A 345 -11.28 -2.91 -7.82
CA GLN A 345 -12.07 -4.11 -7.59
C GLN A 345 -11.16 -5.33 -7.63
N MET A 346 -11.27 -6.19 -6.62
CA MET A 346 -10.50 -7.44 -6.61
C MET A 346 -11.09 -8.45 -7.61
N ASN A 347 -10.22 -9.18 -8.30
CA ASN A 347 -10.62 -10.31 -9.13
C ASN A 347 -10.78 -11.60 -8.29
N LYS A 348 -11.12 -12.70 -8.93
CA LYS A 348 -11.23 -14.02 -8.29
C LYS A 348 -9.90 -14.54 -7.69
N GLN A 349 -8.78 -13.97 -8.10
CA GLN A 349 -7.45 -14.23 -7.57
C GLN A 349 -7.11 -13.34 -6.34
N ARG A 350 -8.09 -12.57 -5.84
CA ARG A 350 -7.98 -11.66 -4.70
C ARG A 350 -6.98 -10.51 -4.90
N HIS A 351 -6.68 -10.19 -6.15
CA HIS A 351 -5.82 -9.09 -6.56
C HIS A 351 -6.57 -8.15 -7.49
N ALA A 352 -6.16 -6.89 -7.53
CA ALA A 352 -6.81 -5.88 -8.38
C ALA A 352 -6.09 -5.76 -9.74
N PRO A 353 -6.81 -5.81 -10.87
CA PRO A 353 -6.33 -5.20 -12.10
C PRO A 353 -6.11 -3.70 -11.88
N LEU A 354 -5.01 -3.15 -12.35
CA LEU A 354 -4.59 -1.77 -12.07
C LEU A 354 -4.14 -1.06 -13.35
N THR A 355 -4.39 0.25 -13.41
CA THR A 355 -3.67 1.10 -14.35
C THR A 355 -2.24 1.27 -13.84
N MET A 356 -1.26 0.97 -14.69
CA MET A 356 0.16 1.13 -14.38
C MET A 356 0.75 2.31 -15.15
N TYR A 357 1.60 3.04 -14.49
CA TYR A 357 2.27 4.21 -15.03
C TYR A 357 3.78 3.96 -15.07
N LEU A 358 4.37 4.12 -16.24
CA LEU A 358 5.83 4.16 -16.39
C LEU A 358 6.26 5.62 -16.27
N GLY A 359 7.19 5.91 -15.38
CA GLY A 359 7.66 7.26 -15.12
C GLY A 359 9.18 7.33 -14.98
N GLN A 360 9.72 8.53 -15.12
CA GLN A 360 11.12 8.81 -14.89
C GLN A 360 11.26 9.93 -13.86
N VAL A 361 12.07 9.68 -12.84
CA VAL A 361 12.35 10.64 -11.78
C VAL A 361 13.13 11.82 -12.36
N GLN A 362 12.66 13.03 -12.04
CA GLN A 362 13.27 14.29 -12.39
C GLN A 362 14.19 14.77 -11.25
N LYS A 363 15.05 15.75 -11.54
CA LYS A 363 16.02 16.31 -10.60
C LYS A 363 15.40 16.85 -9.31
N ASP A 364 14.17 17.32 -9.36
CA ASP A 364 13.41 17.85 -8.22
C ASP A 364 12.66 16.75 -7.45
N GLY A 365 12.84 15.47 -7.82
CA GLY A 365 12.13 14.31 -7.25
C GLY A 365 10.71 14.10 -7.80
N GLY A 366 10.22 14.98 -8.68
CA GLY A 366 8.96 14.78 -9.41
C GLY A 366 9.08 13.66 -10.44
N ILE A 367 7.95 13.15 -10.89
CA ILE A 367 7.93 12.06 -11.88
C ILE A 367 7.38 12.56 -13.22
N LYS A 368 8.19 12.44 -14.27
CA LYS A 368 7.73 12.62 -15.66
C LYS A 368 7.05 11.34 -16.11
N LEU A 369 5.75 11.40 -16.42
CA LEU A 369 5.03 10.29 -17.02
C LEU A 369 5.58 9.99 -18.42
N LEU A 370 5.94 8.75 -18.67
CA LEU A 370 6.42 8.26 -19.96
C LEU A 370 5.34 7.50 -20.73
N GLU A 371 4.63 6.58 -20.05
CA GLU A 371 3.59 5.75 -20.66
C GLU A 371 2.55 5.31 -19.62
N THR A 372 1.34 5.00 -20.08
CA THR A 372 0.23 4.50 -19.25
C THR A 372 -0.31 3.21 -19.81
N PHE A 373 -0.43 2.19 -18.96
CA PHE A 373 -0.96 0.85 -19.25
C PHE A 373 -2.25 0.65 -18.45
N LYS A 374 -3.40 0.63 -19.15
CA LYS A 374 -4.70 0.52 -18.47
C LYS A 374 -5.05 -0.93 -18.17
N ASP A 375 -5.72 -1.14 -17.04
CA ASP A 375 -6.34 -2.41 -16.64
C ASP A 375 -5.38 -3.62 -16.74
N VAL A 376 -4.15 -3.42 -16.29
CA VAL A 376 -3.13 -4.49 -16.33
C VAL A 376 -3.52 -5.59 -15.35
N ASP A 377 -3.76 -6.78 -15.90
CA ASP A 377 -4.13 -7.95 -15.11
C ASP A 377 -2.96 -8.40 -14.21
N PRO A 378 -3.21 -8.72 -12.93
CA PRO A 378 -2.17 -9.23 -12.03
C PRO A 378 -1.70 -10.66 -12.36
N GLY A 379 -2.29 -11.31 -13.36
CA GLY A 379 -2.00 -12.69 -13.70
C GLY A 379 -2.54 -13.70 -12.68
N GLU A 380 -2.08 -14.92 -12.81
CA GLU A 380 -2.50 -16.02 -11.94
C GLU A 380 -1.76 -15.96 -10.59
N GLN A 381 -2.41 -15.40 -9.57
CA GLN A 381 -1.82 -15.22 -8.24
C GLN A 381 -2.17 -16.36 -7.28
N CYS A 382 -3.45 -16.76 -7.23
CA CYS A 382 -3.95 -17.74 -6.25
C CYS A 382 -4.88 -18.77 -6.90
N PRO A 383 -4.38 -19.61 -7.83
CA PRO A 383 -5.23 -20.52 -8.61
C PRO A 383 -5.95 -21.57 -7.77
N ASN A 384 -5.36 -21.96 -6.64
CA ASN A 384 -5.88 -23.03 -5.77
C ASN A 384 -6.63 -22.52 -4.54
N LEU A 385 -6.82 -21.21 -4.41
CA LEU A 385 -7.51 -20.63 -3.28
C LEU A 385 -9.03 -20.73 -3.49
N LYS A 386 -9.71 -21.50 -2.64
CA LYS A 386 -11.16 -21.69 -2.65
C LYS A 386 -11.86 -20.73 -1.69
#